data_eb411376478892e1b11cf201f6353e8b
#
_entry.id   eb411376478892e1b11cf201f6353e8b
#
_cell.length_a   1.000
_cell.length_b   1.000
_cell.length_c   1.000
_cell.angle_alpha   90.00
_cell.angle_beta   90.00
_cell.angle_gamma   90.00
#
_symmetry.space_group_name_H-M   'P 1'
#
loop_
_entity.id
_entity.type
_entity.pdbx_description
1 polymer ?
#
loop_
_entity_poly.entity_id
_entity_poly.type
_entity_poly.pdbx_seq_one_letter_code
_entity_poly.pdbx_strand_id
1 'polypeptide(L)'
;MSGLFSLPFFSRSQMNSKEKSLILRACVSVACADGDMSTGEIETLKSSAADFGGFHAGDIDKAIAENKGLDAVLLQDLKALPPQKAHVLLKSVFLISNADGNITEHELASIKKVSDVVMPGKPWSVVHQWIGSYKTFVDATRTLFAEN
;
A
#
# COMPACT_ATOMS: atom_id res chain seq x y z
N MET A 1 6.74 29.74 2.84
CA MET A 1 7.09 28.50 3.35
C MET A 1 6.09 27.50 2.99
N SER A 2 6.52 26.46 2.86
CA SER A 2 5.68 25.41 2.39
C SER A 2 5.94 24.12 3.13
N GLY A 3 6.33 24.22 4.39
CA GLY A 3 6.65 23.03 5.15
C GLY A 3 5.60 21.96 5.05
N LEU A 4 4.34 22.35 5.15
CA LEU A 4 3.23 21.41 5.02
C LEU A 4 3.18 20.77 3.63
N PHE A 5 3.43 21.56 2.60
CA PHE A 5 3.36 21.09 1.22
C PHE A 5 4.67 20.49 0.74
N SER A 6 5.70 20.54 1.56
CA SER A 6 7.01 19.97 1.25
C SER A 6 7.16 18.58 1.82
N LEU A 7 6.10 17.98 2.31
CA LEU A 7 6.17 16.66 2.89
C LEU A 7 6.69 15.67 1.85
N PRO A 8 7.65 14.81 2.24
CA PRO A 8 8.33 13.93 1.28
C PRO A 8 7.41 13.03 0.50
N PHE A 9 6.30 12.60 1.09
CA PHE A 9 5.41 11.67 0.41
C PHE A 9 4.62 12.31 -0.74
N PHE A 10 4.75 13.63 -0.95
CA PHE A 10 4.18 14.27 -2.12
C PHE A 10 5.15 14.31 -3.29
N SER A 11 6.38 13.90 -3.10
CA SER A 11 7.41 13.98 -4.12
C SER A 11 7.37 12.75 -5.02
N ARG A 12 6.52 12.81 -6.04
CA ARG A 12 6.30 11.69 -6.96
C ARG A 12 7.57 11.21 -7.65
N SER A 13 8.43 12.15 -8.01
CA SER A 13 9.64 11.85 -8.77
C SER A 13 10.72 11.17 -7.94
N GLN A 14 10.50 11.03 -6.62
CA GLN A 14 11.49 10.45 -5.73
C GLN A 14 11.52 8.92 -5.78
N MET A 15 10.54 8.30 -6.43
CA MET A 15 10.42 6.85 -6.43
C MET A 15 11.17 6.26 -7.60
N ASN A 16 12.22 5.47 -7.33
CA ASN A 16 12.95 4.79 -8.38
C ASN A 16 12.29 3.44 -8.73
N SER A 17 12.80 2.80 -9.79
CA SER A 17 12.21 1.56 -10.29
C SER A 17 12.24 0.44 -9.27
N LYS A 18 13.32 0.32 -8.50
CA LYS A 18 13.45 -0.71 -7.48
C LYS A 18 12.42 -0.51 -6.37
N GLU A 19 12.25 0.73 -5.94
CA GLU A 19 11.29 1.06 -4.90
C GLU A 19 9.86 0.80 -5.36
N LYS A 20 9.53 1.17 -6.59
CA LYS A 20 8.22 0.89 -7.18
C LYS A 20 7.96 -0.62 -7.23
N SER A 21 8.96 -1.38 -7.62
CA SER A 21 8.84 -2.84 -7.68
C SER A 21 8.56 -3.43 -6.30
N LEU A 22 9.26 -2.95 -5.27
CA LEU A 22 9.05 -3.42 -3.91
C LEU A 22 7.64 -3.10 -3.42
N ILE A 23 7.18 -1.88 -3.68
CA ILE A 23 5.83 -1.48 -3.28
C ILE A 23 4.79 -2.32 -4.00
N LEU A 24 4.97 -2.53 -5.30
CA LEU A 24 4.05 -3.35 -6.09
C LEU A 24 3.99 -4.78 -5.56
N ARG A 25 5.14 -5.39 -5.30
CA ARG A 25 5.21 -6.76 -4.79
C ARG A 25 4.54 -6.88 -3.43
N ALA A 26 4.76 -5.91 -2.56
CA ALA A 26 4.13 -5.90 -1.24
C ALA A 26 2.60 -5.76 -1.35
N CYS A 27 2.13 -4.87 -2.20
CA CYS A 27 0.71 -4.65 -2.41
C CYS A 27 0.03 -5.92 -2.95
N VAL A 28 0.64 -6.55 -3.93
CA VAL A 28 0.11 -7.79 -4.51
C VAL A 28 0.11 -8.89 -3.46
N SER A 29 1.17 -8.99 -2.66
CA SER A 29 1.26 -10.03 -1.62
C SER A 29 0.16 -9.87 -0.57
N VAL A 30 -0.15 -8.65 -0.17
CA VAL A 30 -1.22 -8.39 0.79
C VAL A 30 -2.58 -8.67 0.16
N ALA A 31 -2.79 -8.19 -1.04
CA ALA A 31 -4.07 -8.35 -1.73
C ALA A 31 -4.39 -9.81 -2.03
N CYS A 32 -3.35 -10.62 -2.29
CA CYS A 32 -3.52 -12.04 -2.58
C CYS A 32 -3.47 -12.92 -1.34
N ALA A 33 -3.42 -12.33 -0.15
CA ALA A 33 -3.27 -13.11 1.08
C ALA A 33 -4.41 -14.09 1.31
N ASP A 34 -5.61 -13.77 0.85
CA ASP A 34 -6.77 -14.63 0.99
C ASP A 34 -7.35 -15.08 -0.36
N GLY A 35 -6.57 -14.98 -1.42
CA GLY A 35 -6.99 -15.41 -2.75
C GLY A 35 -6.47 -14.50 -3.85
N ASP A 36 -7.16 -14.48 -4.97
CA ASP A 36 -6.75 -13.67 -6.12
C ASP A 36 -7.15 -12.22 -5.93
N MET A 37 -6.42 -11.34 -6.58
CA MET A 37 -6.78 -9.92 -6.60
C MET A 37 -8.08 -9.72 -7.39
N SER A 38 -8.99 -8.96 -6.81
CA SER A 38 -10.21 -8.57 -7.49
C SER A 38 -9.93 -7.44 -8.49
N THR A 39 -10.87 -7.21 -9.40
CA THR A 39 -10.79 -6.10 -10.33
C THR A 39 -10.70 -4.78 -9.58
N GLY A 40 -11.48 -4.62 -8.51
CA GLY A 40 -11.45 -3.42 -7.69
C GLY A 40 -10.10 -3.17 -7.05
N GLU A 41 -9.45 -4.23 -6.58
CA GLU A 41 -8.11 -4.13 -6.00
C GLU A 41 -7.08 -3.71 -7.05
N ILE A 42 -7.16 -4.28 -8.24
CA ILE A 42 -6.26 -3.93 -9.35
C ILE A 42 -6.44 -2.46 -9.74
N GLU A 43 -7.68 -2.01 -9.86
CA GLU A 43 -7.99 -0.61 -10.19
C GLU A 43 -7.45 0.33 -9.12
N THR A 44 -7.62 -0.03 -7.85
CA THR A 44 -7.13 0.77 -6.73
C THR A 44 -5.60 0.84 -6.74
N LEU A 45 -4.95 -0.28 -7.05
CA LEU A 45 -3.49 -0.30 -7.14
C LEU A 45 -3.00 0.65 -8.24
N LYS A 46 -3.65 0.61 -9.40
CA LYS A 46 -3.31 1.52 -10.51
C LYS A 46 -3.49 2.98 -10.11
N SER A 47 -4.58 3.30 -9.43
CA SER A 47 -4.85 4.66 -8.98
C SER A 47 -3.83 5.14 -7.95
N SER A 48 -3.50 4.29 -6.99
CA SER A 48 -2.50 4.63 -5.96
C SER A 48 -1.13 4.86 -6.59
N ALA A 49 -0.79 4.04 -7.58
CA ALA A 49 0.50 4.14 -8.24
C ALA A 49 0.67 5.43 -9.02
N ALA A 50 -0.43 6.07 -9.42
CA ALA A 50 -0.35 7.34 -10.13
C ALA A 50 0.38 8.41 -9.33
N ASP A 51 0.35 8.31 -7.99
CA ASP A 51 1.04 9.25 -7.11
C ASP A 51 2.57 9.17 -7.23
N PHE A 52 3.11 8.07 -7.73
CA PHE A 52 4.55 7.93 -7.92
C PHE A 52 4.92 7.52 -9.34
N GLY A 53 4.11 7.89 -10.31
CA GLY A 53 4.44 7.71 -11.72
C GLY A 53 3.82 6.50 -12.38
N GLY A 54 3.03 5.73 -11.66
CA GLY A 54 2.36 4.55 -12.19
C GLY A 54 3.29 3.37 -12.41
N PHE A 55 2.74 2.32 -12.98
CA PHE A 55 3.48 1.12 -13.36
C PHE A 55 3.45 0.97 -14.87
N HIS A 56 4.46 0.27 -15.40
CA HIS A 56 4.49 -0.07 -16.81
C HIS A 56 3.44 -1.16 -17.11
N ALA A 57 3.03 -1.23 -18.37
CA ALA A 57 2.08 -2.24 -18.80
C ALA A 57 2.63 -3.64 -18.49
N GLY A 58 1.78 -4.48 -17.92
CA GLY A 58 2.16 -5.85 -17.58
C GLY A 58 2.85 -6.02 -16.24
N ASP A 59 3.29 -4.94 -15.59
CA ASP A 59 3.98 -5.04 -14.30
C ASP A 59 3.11 -5.70 -13.23
N ILE A 60 1.83 -5.33 -13.20
CA ILE A 60 0.91 -5.88 -12.20
C ILE A 60 0.69 -7.37 -12.45
N ASP A 61 0.45 -7.75 -13.71
CA ASP A 61 0.25 -9.16 -14.06
C ASP A 61 1.47 -9.99 -13.72
N LYS A 62 2.66 -9.46 -14.00
CA LYS A 62 3.90 -10.12 -13.66
C LYS A 62 4.05 -10.30 -12.15
N ALA A 63 3.75 -9.25 -11.40
CA ALA A 63 3.84 -9.31 -9.94
C ALA A 63 2.86 -10.33 -9.36
N ILE A 64 1.66 -10.43 -9.93
CA ILE A 64 0.68 -11.43 -9.52
C ILE A 64 1.20 -12.84 -9.81
N ALA A 65 1.72 -13.04 -11.03
CA ALA A 65 2.23 -14.35 -11.44
C ALA A 65 3.42 -14.80 -10.59
N GLU A 66 4.25 -13.87 -10.16
CA GLU A 66 5.46 -14.16 -9.38
C GLU A 66 5.24 -14.07 -7.87
N ASN A 67 4.02 -13.80 -7.44
CA ASN A 67 3.73 -13.60 -6.02
C ASN A 67 4.01 -14.87 -5.20
N LYS A 68 4.81 -14.70 -4.14
CA LYS A 68 5.13 -15.76 -3.18
C LYS A 68 4.71 -15.36 -1.76
N GLY A 69 3.85 -14.37 -1.65
CA GLY A 69 3.43 -13.84 -0.37
C GLY A 69 4.49 -12.94 0.25
N LEU A 70 4.27 -12.61 1.51
CA LEU A 70 5.23 -11.82 2.28
C LEU A 70 6.30 -12.74 2.85
N ASP A 71 7.15 -13.26 1.97
CA ASP A 71 8.21 -14.17 2.38
C ASP A 71 9.40 -13.40 2.97
N ALA A 72 10.37 -14.17 3.49
CA ALA A 72 11.53 -13.56 4.16
C ALA A 72 12.34 -12.66 3.23
N VAL A 73 12.43 -13.02 1.95
CA VAL A 73 13.19 -12.23 0.99
C VAL A 73 12.52 -10.88 0.76
N LEU A 74 11.22 -10.87 0.53
CA LEU A 74 10.49 -9.62 0.31
C LEU A 74 10.53 -8.74 1.56
N LEU A 75 10.30 -9.33 2.73
CA LEU A 75 10.34 -8.56 3.98
C LEU A 75 11.73 -7.96 4.23
N GLN A 76 12.78 -8.72 3.91
CA GLN A 76 14.14 -8.21 4.05
C GLN A 76 14.38 -7.03 3.09
N ASP A 77 13.92 -7.14 1.85
CA ASP A 77 14.08 -6.07 0.86
C ASP A 77 13.31 -4.81 1.28
N LEU A 78 12.14 -4.98 1.89
CA LEU A 78 11.33 -3.85 2.34
C LEU A 78 12.02 -3.05 3.43
N LYS A 79 12.91 -3.66 4.21
CA LYS A 79 13.66 -2.93 5.24
C LYS A 79 14.51 -1.81 4.67
N ALA A 80 14.86 -1.89 3.40
CA ALA A 80 15.71 -0.89 2.74
C ALA A 80 14.93 0.37 2.32
N LEU A 81 13.60 0.37 2.42
CA LEU A 81 12.82 1.53 2.02
C LEU A 81 13.03 2.69 2.98
N PRO A 82 13.30 3.90 2.46
CA PRO A 82 13.36 5.08 3.31
C PRO A 82 12.01 5.37 3.97
N PRO A 83 11.98 6.09 5.10
CA PRO A 83 10.74 6.36 5.82
C PRO A 83 9.62 6.96 4.96
N GLN A 84 9.95 7.87 4.05
CA GLN A 84 8.95 8.48 3.16
C GLN A 84 8.31 7.44 2.25
N LYS A 85 9.11 6.47 1.77
CA LYS A 85 8.62 5.41 0.89
C LYS A 85 7.84 4.38 1.68
N ALA A 86 8.22 4.15 2.93
CA ALA A 86 7.47 3.29 3.84
C ALA A 86 6.05 3.83 4.04
N HIS A 87 5.91 5.14 4.17
CA HIS A 87 4.60 5.77 4.30
C HIS A 87 3.75 5.53 3.06
N VAL A 88 4.33 5.72 1.89
CA VAL A 88 3.64 5.46 0.61
C VAL A 88 3.20 4.00 0.53
N LEU A 89 4.09 3.09 0.92
CA LEU A 89 3.79 1.66 0.92
C LEU A 89 2.59 1.34 1.80
N LEU A 90 2.60 1.78 3.04
CA LEU A 90 1.51 1.48 3.98
C LEU A 90 0.19 2.06 3.50
N LYS A 91 0.21 3.27 2.96
CA LYS A 91 -0.98 3.89 2.42
C LYS A 91 -1.53 3.09 1.24
N SER A 92 -0.66 2.67 0.33
CA SER A 92 -1.06 1.89 -0.84
C SER A 92 -1.62 0.53 -0.44
N VAL A 93 -0.95 -0.16 0.47
CA VAL A 93 -1.40 -1.46 0.96
C VAL A 93 -2.77 -1.34 1.62
N PHE A 94 -2.96 -0.29 2.43
CA PHE A 94 -4.25 -0.04 3.05
C PHE A 94 -5.35 0.19 2.00
N LEU A 95 -5.09 1.05 1.02
CA LEU A 95 -6.10 1.40 0.01
C LEU A 95 -6.54 0.18 -0.79
N ILE A 96 -5.59 -0.69 -1.13
CA ILE A 96 -5.91 -1.91 -1.86
C ILE A 96 -6.74 -2.85 -1.00
N SER A 97 -6.36 -3.03 0.25
CA SER A 97 -7.10 -3.88 1.17
C SER A 97 -8.52 -3.37 1.43
N ASN A 98 -8.71 -2.05 1.35
CA ASN A 98 -10.01 -1.42 1.58
C ASN A 98 -10.78 -1.18 0.29
N ALA A 99 -10.36 -1.77 -0.82
CA ALA A 99 -10.95 -1.48 -2.14
C ALA A 99 -12.44 -1.81 -2.20
N ASP A 100 -12.88 -2.84 -1.50
CA ASP A 100 -14.29 -3.23 -1.44
C ASP A 100 -15.01 -2.73 -0.19
N GLY A 101 -14.36 -1.90 0.60
CA GLY A 101 -14.92 -1.34 1.82
C GLY A 101 -14.69 -2.16 3.07
N ASN A 102 -14.11 -3.34 2.96
CA ASN A 102 -13.82 -4.20 4.11
C ASN A 102 -12.39 -4.72 4.04
N ILE A 103 -11.70 -4.64 5.18
CA ILE A 103 -10.35 -5.21 5.32
C ILE A 103 -10.51 -6.51 6.09
N THR A 104 -10.07 -7.61 5.49
CA THR A 104 -10.15 -8.92 6.14
C THR A 104 -9.11 -9.05 7.23
N GLU A 105 -9.30 -10.04 8.12
CA GLU A 105 -8.30 -10.32 9.14
C GLU A 105 -6.97 -10.75 8.54
N HIS A 106 -7.00 -11.50 7.43
CA HIS A 106 -5.79 -11.90 6.73
C HIS A 106 -5.04 -10.71 6.17
N GLU A 107 -5.76 -9.77 5.58
CA GLU A 107 -5.16 -8.54 5.08
C GLU A 107 -4.58 -7.70 6.22
N LEU A 108 -5.32 -7.58 7.31
CA LEU A 108 -4.85 -6.82 8.46
C LEU A 108 -3.58 -7.43 9.07
N ALA A 109 -3.52 -8.75 9.16
CA ALA A 109 -2.33 -9.44 9.63
C ALA A 109 -1.14 -9.22 8.69
N SER A 110 -1.39 -9.18 7.40
CA SER A 110 -0.35 -8.90 6.41
C SER A 110 0.15 -7.47 6.50
N ILE A 111 -0.76 -6.52 6.70
CA ILE A 111 -0.39 -5.11 6.89
C ILE A 111 0.49 -4.98 8.14
N LYS A 112 0.16 -5.74 9.20
CA LYS A 112 0.97 -5.72 10.41
C LYS A 112 2.39 -6.20 10.13
N LYS A 113 2.55 -7.27 9.37
CA LYS A 113 3.89 -7.76 9.01
C LYS A 113 4.69 -6.71 8.25
N VAL A 114 4.05 -6.05 7.29
CA VAL A 114 4.71 -4.98 6.53
C VAL A 114 5.09 -3.83 7.47
N SER A 115 4.17 -3.39 8.29
CA SER A 115 4.39 -2.31 9.24
C SER A 115 5.55 -2.60 10.19
N ASP A 116 5.62 -3.82 10.73
CA ASP A 116 6.68 -4.21 11.64
C ASP A 116 8.06 -4.11 11.00
N VAL A 117 8.13 -4.33 9.70
CA VAL A 117 9.38 -4.31 8.95
C VAL A 117 9.77 -2.90 8.52
N VAL A 118 8.81 -2.11 8.01
CA VAL A 118 9.14 -0.79 7.44
C VAL A 118 9.04 0.34 8.45
N MET A 119 8.38 0.11 9.58
CA MET A 119 8.27 1.09 10.67
C MET A 119 8.49 0.42 12.01
N PRO A 120 9.68 -0.16 12.24
CA PRO A 120 9.91 -0.96 13.45
C PRO A 120 9.82 -0.17 14.75
N GLY A 121 9.94 1.15 14.68
CA GLY A 121 9.80 1.99 15.86
C GLY A 121 8.38 2.33 16.24
N LYS A 122 7.39 1.89 15.47
CA LYS A 122 5.99 2.21 15.73
C LYS A 122 5.24 0.97 16.23
N PRO A 123 4.62 1.04 17.42
CA PRO A 123 3.81 -0.07 17.92
C PRO A 123 2.63 -0.34 16.99
N TRP A 124 2.22 -1.59 16.89
CA TRP A 124 1.08 -1.95 16.06
C TRP A 124 -0.19 -1.20 16.48
N SER A 125 -0.36 -0.95 17.78
CA SER A 125 -1.53 -0.21 18.26
C SER A 125 -1.64 1.18 17.61
N VAL A 126 -0.51 1.85 17.40
CA VAL A 126 -0.48 3.17 16.74
C VAL A 126 -0.82 3.03 15.27
N VAL A 127 -0.24 2.06 14.59
CA VAL A 127 -0.52 1.82 13.16
C VAL A 127 -1.98 1.42 12.97
N HIS A 128 -2.48 0.54 13.83
CA HIS A 128 -3.86 0.08 13.77
C HIS A 128 -4.84 1.24 13.97
N GLN A 129 -4.53 2.15 14.89
CA GLN A 129 -5.35 3.33 15.10
C GLN A 129 -5.34 4.24 13.87
N TRP A 130 -4.18 4.38 13.24
CA TRP A 130 -4.08 5.14 12.00
C TRP A 130 -4.94 4.51 10.89
N ILE A 131 -4.90 3.19 10.76
CA ILE A 131 -5.72 2.48 9.78
C ILE A 131 -7.20 2.79 10.01
N GLY A 132 -7.66 2.73 11.25
CA GLY A 132 -9.05 3.02 11.57
C GLY A 132 -9.45 4.44 11.20
N SER A 133 -8.61 5.42 11.52
CA SER A 133 -8.88 6.82 11.20
C SER A 133 -8.87 7.06 9.70
N TYR A 134 -7.90 6.47 9.01
CA TYR A 134 -7.79 6.64 7.56
C TYR A 134 -8.95 5.95 6.85
N LYS A 135 -9.37 4.79 7.33
CA LYS A 135 -10.53 4.09 6.79
C LYS A 135 -11.78 4.95 6.90
N THR A 136 -11.99 5.57 8.06
CA THR A 136 -13.14 6.46 8.27
C THR A 136 -13.12 7.60 7.25
N PHE A 137 -11.97 8.21 7.04
CA PHE A 137 -11.81 9.29 6.08
C PHE A 137 -12.07 8.82 4.64
N VAL A 138 -11.47 7.70 4.25
CA VAL A 138 -11.61 7.17 2.89
C VAL A 138 -13.05 6.77 2.61
N ASP A 139 -13.70 6.09 3.55
CA ASP A 139 -15.08 5.66 3.38
C ASP A 139 -16.03 6.86 3.30
N ALA A 140 -15.79 7.89 4.11
CA ALA A 140 -16.56 9.12 4.06
C ALA A 140 -16.39 9.84 2.73
N THR A 141 -15.17 9.84 2.20
CA THR A 141 -14.88 10.44 0.91
C THR A 141 -15.62 9.72 -0.21
N ARG A 142 -15.61 8.39 -0.18
CA ARG A 142 -16.36 7.60 -1.17
C ARG A 142 -17.85 7.92 -1.13
N THR A 143 -18.40 8.02 0.07
CA THR A 143 -19.82 8.33 0.25
C THR A 143 -20.13 9.72 -0.28
N LEU A 144 -19.27 10.70 0.01
CA LEU A 144 -19.44 12.08 -0.42
C LEU A 144 -19.49 12.21 -1.95
N PHE A 145 -18.66 11.45 -2.63
CA PHE A 145 -18.53 11.55 -4.09
C PHE A 145 -19.23 10.41 -4.83
N ALA A 146 -20.02 9.59 -4.13
CA ALA A 146 -20.75 8.51 -4.79
C ALA A 146 -21.79 9.07 -5.76
N GLU A 147 -21.91 8.41 -6.90
CA GLU A 147 -22.98 8.71 -7.86
C GLU A 147 -24.29 8.15 -7.32
N ASN A 148 -25.36 8.90 -7.49
CA ASN A 148 -26.68 8.48 -7.03
C ASN A 148 -27.61 8.29 -8.20
#